data_32f66d2e7c96e6a9396d4bcb93737d21
#
_entry.id   32f66d2e7c96e6a9396d4bcb93737d21
#
_cell.length_a   1.000
_cell.length_b   1.000
_cell.length_c   1.000
_cell.angle_alpha   90.00
_cell.angle_beta   90.00
_cell.angle_gamma   90.00
#
_symmetry.space_group_name_H-M   'P 1'
#
loop_
_entity.id
_entity.type
_entity.pdbx_description
1 polymer ?
#
loop_
_entity_poly.entity_id
_entity_poly.type
_entity_poly.pdbx_seq_one_letter_code
_entity_poly.pdbx_strand_id
1 'polypeptide(L)'
;MPNAGRSRAAALAGLLLGSVAGCAGTPPASEILTIRGSLTYRARIALPPDSESVVELRDAAIPDGPVIAEQRTQLAGAQVPVPFELTVTRARLVDGSTYVLRGAIVTGGRASWVSEPVMIESARPVVDLGLVVLAPYTALAFATRWTCGGESVSVGYVGDQATLLVGGDSIPVQPVPSASGVRYEAVLDPDTFIWSKGNRAMLEFRGRAYPECTHVATPRP
;
A
#
# COMPACT_ATOMS: atom_id res chain seq x y z
N MET A 1 33.75 -82.00 37.50
CA MET A 1 32.83 -82.04 36.36
C MET A 1 32.08 -80.71 36.24
N PRO A 2 32.11 -80.14 35.09
CA PRO A 2 31.83 -78.71 34.84
C PRO A 2 30.39 -78.39 34.62
N ASN A 3 29.97 -77.20 34.90
CA ASN A 3 28.86 -76.69 34.22
C ASN A 3 28.95 -75.16 33.95
N ALA A 4 28.87 -74.86 32.68
CA ALA A 4 29.06 -73.57 32.10
C ALA A 4 27.74 -72.71 32.25
N GLY A 5 27.89 -71.55 32.83
CA GLY A 5 26.83 -70.55 32.87
C GLY A 5 26.93 -69.55 31.68
N ARG A 6 25.92 -69.55 30.81
CA ARG A 6 25.82 -68.64 29.68
C ARG A 6 25.18 -67.30 30.17
N SER A 7 25.99 -66.26 30.12
CA SER A 7 25.48 -64.88 30.29
C SER A 7 24.80 -64.40 29.01
N ARG A 8 23.55 -64.00 29.14
CA ARG A 8 22.80 -63.29 28.06
C ARG A 8 23.01 -61.79 28.24
N ALA A 9 23.69 -61.21 27.29
CA ALA A 9 23.77 -59.74 27.13
C ALA A 9 22.48 -59.20 26.54
N ALA A 10 21.79 -58.34 27.28
CA ALA A 10 20.65 -57.57 26.82
C ALA A 10 21.17 -56.29 26.12
N ALA A 11 20.93 -56.19 24.81
CA ALA A 11 21.20 -54.97 24.06
C ALA A 11 20.04 -53.97 24.27
N LEU A 12 20.31 -52.83 24.92
CA LEU A 12 19.43 -51.69 24.94
C LEU A 12 19.59 -50.89 23.64
N ALA A 13 18.55 -50.91 22.79
CA ALA A 13 18.45 -50.03 21.65
C ALA A 13 17.98 -48.66 22.12
N GLY A 14 18.89 -47.69 22.17
CA GLY A 14 18.56 -46.26 22.44
C GLY A 14 17.97 -45.60 21.20
N LEU A 15 16.70 -45.23 21.28
CA LEU A 15 16.00 -44.45 20.24
C LEU A 15 16.39 -42.98 20.41
N LEU A 16 17.27 -42.46 19.56
CA LEU A 16 17.61 -41.05 19.47
C LEU A 16 16.50 -40.33 18.67
N LEU A 17 15.57 -39.66 19.34
CA LEU A 17 14.71 -38.67 18.73
C LEU A 17 15.53 -37.43 18.36
N GLY A 18 15.89 -37.31 17.10
CA GLY A 18 16.45 -36.08 16.54
C GLY A 18 15.39 -34.98 16.45
N SER A 19 15.47 -34.01 17.34
CA SER A 19 14.65 -32.78 17.23
C SER A 19 15.17 -31.95 16.05
N VAL A 20 14.43 -31.94 14.94
CA VAL A 20 14.68 -31.02 13.84
C VAL A 20 14.15 -29.64 14.27
N ALA A 21 15.03 -28.83 14.88
CA ALA A 21 14.78 -27.40 15.06
C ALA A 21 14.83 -26.74 13.67
N GLY A 22 13.68 -26.54 13.05
CA GLY A 22 13.54 -25.73 11.85
C GLY A 22 13.89 -24.29 12.18
N CYS A 23 15.11 -23.85 11.88
CA CYS A 23 15.46 -22.46 11.84
C CYS A 23 14.63 -21.84 10.71
N ALA A 24 13.59 -21.06 11.05
CA ALA A 24 13.00 -20.10 10.13
C ALA A 24 14.10 -19.07 9.83
N GLY A 25 14.87 -19.32 8.77
CA GLY A 25 15.94 -18.42 8.34
C GLY A 25 15.31 -17.09 7.94
N THR A 26 15.79 -15.99 8.51
CA THR A 26 15.50 -14.65 8.01
C THR A 26 15.91 -14.62 6.54
N PRO A 27 15.03 -14.21 5.60
CA PRO A 27 15.40 -14.16 4.19
C PRO A 27 16.68 -13.32 4.01
N PRO A 28 17.58 -13.71 3.09
CA PRO A 28 18.80 -12.95 2.85
C PRO A 28 18.44 -11.51 2.45
N ALA A 29 19.27 -10.56 2.87
CA ALA A 29 19.03 -9.12 2.67
C ALA A 29 18.83 -8.73 1.19
N SER A 30 19.28 -9.54 0.24
CA SER A 30 19.05 -9.39 -1.20
C SER A 30 17.60 -9.66 -1.63
N GLU A 31 16.80 -10.34 -0.81
CA GLU A 31 15.38 -10.65 -1.08
C GLU A 31 14.43 -9.57 -0.58
N ILE A 32 14.95 -8.55 0.08
CA ILE A 32 14.16 -7.44 0.65
C ILE A 32 14.60 -6.13 0.00
N LEU A 33 13.61 -5.33 -0.38
CA LEU A 33 13.76 -3.90 -0.66
C LEU A 33 13.36 -3.13 0.60
N THR A 34 14.26 -2.28 1.10
CA THR A 34 13.99 -1.36 2.21
C THR A 34 13.93 0.08 1.69
N ILE A 35 12.83 0.77 1.96
CA ILE A 35 12.63 2.18 1.60
C ILE A 35 12.49 2.95 2.89
N ARG A 36 13.36 3.95 3.11
CA ARG A 36 13.33 4.75 4.33
C ARG A 36 13.40 6.24 4.04
N GLY A 37 12.96 7.01 5.00
CA GLY A 37 12.96 8.48 4.92
C GLY A 37 12.23 9.09 6.10
N SER A 38 11.84 10.35 5.96
CA SER A 38 11.04 11.05 6.96
C SER A 38 10.00 11.93 6.28
N LEU A 39 8.74 11.84 6.73
CA LEU A 39 7.66 12.71 6.28
C LEU A 39 7.79 14.07 6.98
N THR A 40 7.68 15.15 6.23
CA THR A 40 7.73 16.50 6.78
C THR A 40 6.81 17.46 6.00
N TYR A 41 6.48 18.61 6.57
CA TYR A 41 5.82 19.73 5.88
C TYR A 41 6.40 21.05 6.35
N ARG A 42 6.18 22.10 5.55
CA ARG A 42 6.78 23.43 5.80
C ARG A 42 5.91 24.35 6.66
N ALA A 43 4.63 23.99 6.86
CA ALA A 43 3.73 24.79 7.67
C ALA A 43 4.12 24.76 9.16
N ARG A 44 3.91 25.88 9.87
CA ARG A 44 4.15 25.96 11.32
C ARG A 44 2.88 25.61 12.08
N ILE A 45 2.38 24.41 11.87
CA ILE A 45 1.15 23.88 12.49
C ILE A 45 1.53 22.58 13.18
N ALA A 46 1.13 22.42 14.44
CA ALA A 46 1.33 21.18 15.18
C ALA A 46 0.36 20.11 14.68
N LEU A 47 0.81 18.85 14.65
CA LEU A 47 -0.04 17.70 14.39
C LEU A 47 -0.92 17.42 15.62
N PRO A 48 -2.21 17.17 15.42
CA PRO A 48 -3.10 16.67 16.46
C PRO A 48 -2.59 15.35 17.06
N PRO A 49 -2.87 15.06 18.34
CA PRO A 49 -2.37 13.85 19.01
C PRO A 49 -2.86 12.54 18.41
N ASP A 50 -4.04 12.55 17.76
CA ASP A 50 -4.67 11.42 17.08
C ASP A 50 -4.20 11.23 15.64
N SER A 51 -3.11 11.90 15.26
CA SER A 51 -2.54 11.77 13.92
C SER A 51 -1.81 10.44 13.73
N GLU A 52 -1.91 9.91 12.52
CA GLU A 52 -1.24 8.69 12.03
C GLU A 52 -0.45 9.03 10.76
N SER A 53 0.75 8.48 10.62
CA SER A 53 1.46 8.47 9.35
C SER A 53 1.14 7.21 8.55
N VAL A 54 0.91 7.36 7.26
CA VAL A 54 0.68 6.28 6.30
C VAL A 54 1.71 6.41 5.18
N VAL A 55 2.46 5.34 4.94
CA VAL A 55 3.39 5.25 3.82
C VAL A 55 3.05 4.00 3.03
N GLU A 56 2.77 4.14 1.75
CA GLU A 56 2.36 3.04 0.88
C GLU A 56 3.19 2.95 -0.39
N LEU A 57 3.44 1.73 -0.87
CA LEU A 57 4.05 1.44 -2.15
C LEU A 57 3.01 0.84 -3.09
N ARG A 58 2.94 1.36 -4.32
CA ARG A 58 2.02 0.89 -5.37
C ARG A 58 2.77 0.68 -6.69
N ASP A 59 2.20 -0.14 -7.58
CA ASP A 59 2.67 -0.23 -8.96
C ASP A 59 2.23 1.03 -9.73
N ALA A 60 3.19 1.73 -10.33
CA ALA A 60 2.90 2.96 -11.08
C ALA A 60 2.21 2.70 -12.44
N ALA A 61 2.28 1.46 -12.95
CA ALA A 61 1.68 1.09 -14.23
C ALA A 61 0.18 0.74 -14.10
N ILE A 62 -0.28 0.45 -12.87
CA ILE A 62 -1.67 0.03 -12.61
C ILE A 62 -2.40 1.20 -11.93
N PRO A 63 -3.27 1.92 -12.66
CA PRO A 63 -4.14 2.92 -12.06
C PRO A 63 -4.98 2.28 -10.95
N ASP A 64 -5.06 2.92 -9.80
CA ASP A 64 -5.78 2.41 -8.61
C ASP A 64 -5.37 0.99 -8.18
N GLY A 65 -4.18 0.54 -8.60
CA GLY A 65 -3.66 -0.78 -8.28
C GLY A 65 -3.57 -1.02 -6.76
N PRO A 66 -3.55 -2.30 -6.34
CA PRO A 66 -3.50 -2.65 -4.93
C PRO A 66 -2.23 -2.12 -4.27
N VAL A 67 -2.31 -1.86 -2.97
CA VAL A 67 -1.15 -1.55 -2.14
C VAL A 67 -0.23 -2.78 -2.08
N ILE A 68 1.02 -2.61 -2.50
CA ILE A 68 2.04 -3.67 -2.45
C ILE A 68 2.59 -3.80 -1.03
N ALA A 69 2.86 -2.68 -0.39
CA ALA A 69 3.29 -2.61 1.00
C ALA A 69 2.79 -1.31 1.63
N GLU A 70 2.49 -1.36 2.91
CA GLU A 70 2.04 -0.23 3.69
C GLU A 70 2.66 -0.25 5.09
N GLN A 71 2.98 0.92 5.59
CA GLN A 71 3.33 1.14 6.99
C GLN A 71 2.40 2.22 7.55
N ARG A 72 1.73 1.91 8.66
CA ARG A 72 0.95 2.84 9.46
C ARG A 72 1.59 3.01 10.83
N THR A 73 1.70 4.24 11.30
CA THR A 73 2.30 4.54 12.60
C THR A 73 1.49 5.62 13.29
N GLN A 74 0.94 5.28 14.45
CA GLN A 74 0.29 6.25 15.34
C GLN A 74 1.34 7.21 15.89
N LEU A 75 1.12 8.50 15.73
CA LEU A 75 2.11 9.51 16.10
C LEU A 75 2.09 9.85 17.58
N ALA A 76 0.94 9.68 18.25
CA ALA A 76 0.78 9.91 19.69
C ALA A 76 1.35 11.26 20.15
N GLY A 77 1.16 12.31 19.36
CA GLY A 77 1.67 13.66 19.62
C GLY A 77 3.07 13.94 19.06
N ALA A 78 3.75 12.96 18.47
CA ALA A 78 5.02 13.23 17.76
C ALA A 78 4.78 14.19 16.59
N GLN A 79 5.77 15.06 16.36
CA GLN A 79 5.72 16.07 15.33
C GLN A 79 6.64 15.72 14.16
N VAL A 80 6.49 16.42 13.04
CA VAL A 80 7.40 16.27 11.90
C VAL A 80 8.82 16.74 12.24
N PRO A 81 9.88 16.10 11.67
CA PRO A 81 9.85 15.03 10.70
C PRO A 81 9.52 13.66 11.31
N VAL A 82 8.61 12.91 10.69
CA VAL A 82 8.20 11.57 11.11
C VAL A 82 9.00 10.52 10.33
N PRO A 83 9.88 9.75 10.95
CA PRO A 83 10.66 8.73 10.27
C PRO A 83 9.77 7.54 9.85
N PHE A 84 10.12 6.89 8.73
CA PHE A 84 9.52 5.65 8.28
C PHE A 84 10.56 4.70 7.68
N GLU A 85 10.26 3.41 7.76
CA GLU A 85 11.01 2.35 7.09
C GLU A 85 10.02 1.30 6.57
N LEU A 86 9.82 1.28 5.25
CA LEU A 86 8.93 0.34 4.57
C LEU A 86 9.76 -0.79 3.96
N THR A 87 9.46 -2.04 4.34
CA THR A 87 10.12 -3.22 3.81
C THR A 87 9.20 -4.00 2.88
N VAL A 88 9.76 -4.46 1.76
CA VAL A 88 9.02 -5.22 0.74
C VAL A 88 9.83 -6.44 0.35
N THR A 89 9.22 -7.62 0.41
CA THR A 89 9.83 -8.83 -0.16
C THR A 89 9.87 -8.72 -1.68
N ARG A 90 11.02 -8.96 -2.30
CA ARG A 90 11.19 -8.84 -3.75
C ARG A 90 10.27 -9.76 -4.55
N ALA A 91 9.88 -10.90 -4.00
CA ALA A 91 8.88 -11.79 -4.60
C ALA A 91 7.50 -11.13 -4.85
N ARG A 92 7.21 -10.00 -4.20
CA ARG A 92 6.00 -9.19 -4.44
C ARG A 92 6.17 -8.14 -5.53
N LEU A 93 7.38 -7.96 -6.02
CA LEU A 93 7.73 -7.00 -7.07
C LEU A 93 7.85 -7.73 -8.41
N VAL A 94 7.39 -7.09 -9.47
CA VAL A 94 7.52 -7.59 -10.84
C VAL A 94 8.74 -6.96 -11.48
N ASP A 95 9.60 -7.75 -12.08
CA ASP A 95 10.80 -7.27 -12.75
C ASP A 95 10.44 -6.28 -13.88
N GLY A 96 11.14 -5.16 -13.91
CA GLY A 96 10.91 -4.11 -14.92
C GLY A 96 9.73 -3.20 -14.63
N SER A 97 8.95 -3.44 -13.56
CA SER A 97 7.89 -2.53 -13.14
C SER A 97 8.45 -1.30 -12.44
N THR A 98 7.70 -0.21 -12.54
CA THR A 98 7.98 1.05 -11.86
C THR A 98 7.06 1.18 -10.65
N TYR A 99 7.60 1.58 -9.52
CA TYR A 99 6.85 1.72 -8.27
C TYR A 99 6.82 3.17 -7.82
N VAL A 100 5.75 3.54 -7.14
CA VAL A 100 5.60 4.84 -6.49
C VAL A 100 5.36 4.67 -5.01
N LEU A 101 6.06 5.47 -4.22
CA LEU A 101 5.78 5.64 -2.80
C LEU A 101 4.92 6.88 -2.61
N ARG A 102 3.95 6.78 -1.72
CA ARG A 102 3.09 7.87 -1.27
C ARG A 102 3.15 7.95 0.24
N GLY A 103 3.27 9.15 0.76
CA GLY A 103 3.24 9.42 2.19
C GLY A 103 2.07 10.32 2.55
N ALA A 104 1.43 10.07 3.68
CA ALA A 104 0.37 10.91 4.19
C ALA A 104 0.40 11.02 5.72
N ILE A 105 -0.17 12.10 6.24
CA ILE A 105 -0.61 12.21 7.63
C ILE A 105 -2.14 12.23 7.62
N VAL A 106 -2.72 11.34 8.41
CA VAL A 106 -4.16 11.16 8.59
C VAL A 106 -4.51 11.62 10.00
N THR A 107 -5.54 12.44 10.16
CA THR A 107 -6.00 12.94 11.46
C THR A 107 -7.51 12.74 11.55
N GLY A 108 -8.00 12.14 12.64
CA GLY A 108 -9.42 11.83 12.78
C GLY A 108 -9.97 10.96 11.62
N GLY A 109 -9.14 10.04 11.10
CA GLY A 109 -9.49 9.19 9.95
C GLY A 109 -9.50 9.89 8.60
N ARG A 110 -9.06 11.15 8.49
CA ARG A 110 -9.03 11.92 7.23
C ARG A 110 -7.61 12.35 6.89
N ALA A 111 -7.23 12.22 5.62
CA ALA A 111 -5.96 12.76 5.16
C ALA A 111 -5.89 14.27 5.35
N SER A 112 -4.84 14.73 6.02
CA SER A 112 -4.57 16.14 6.28
C SER A 112 -3.42 16.65 5.41
N TRP A 113 -2.40 15.82 5.24
CA TRP A 113 -1.18 16.11 4.49
C TRP A 113 -0.80 14.93 3.63
N VAL A 114 -0.31 15.19 2.42
CA VAL A 114 0.07 14.14 1.46
C VAL A 114 1.33 14.53 0.69
N SER A 115 2.14 13.55 0.30
CA SER A 115 3.29 13.78 -0.58
C SER A 115 2.86 13.78 -2.05
N GLU A 116 3.65 14.36 -2.92
CA GLU A 116 3.66 13.96 -4.32
C GLU A 116 4.13 12.50 -4.44
N PRO A 117 3.70 11.75 -5.48
CA PRO A 117 4.19 10.40 -5.74
C PRO A 117 5.71 10.40 -5.95
N VAL A 118 6.44 9.58 -5.19
CA VAL A 118 7.90 9.44 -5.29
C VAL A 118 8.24 8.15 -6.01
N MET A 119 8.93 8.25 -7.15
CA MET A 119 9.35 7.09 -7.94
C MET A 119 10.42 6.30 -7.20
N ILE A 120 10.28 4.97 -7.16
CA ILE A 120 11.17 4.07 -6.43
C ILE A 120 12.00 3.22 -7.40
N GLU A 121 13.32 3.31 -7.27
CA GLU A 121 14.26 2.44 -7.96
C GLU A 121 14.35 1.07 -7.25
N SER A 122 13.48 0.15 -7.61
CA SER A 122 13.36 -1.16 -6.95
C SER A 122 14.58 -2.08 -7.14
N ALA A 123 15.48 -1.77 -8.07
CA ALA A 123 16.70 -2.55 -8.29
C ALA A 123 17.68 -2.49 -7.09
N ARG A 124 17.65 -1.41 -6.30
CA ARG A 124 18.51 -1.25 -5.12
C ARG A 124 17.96 -2.01 -3.93
N PRO A 125 18.80 -2.59 -3.06
CA PRO A 125 18.32 -3.24 -1.82
C PRO A 125 17.83 -2.22 -0.78
N VAL A 126 18.39 -1.00 -0.80
CA VAL A 126 18.00 0.10 0.09
C VAL A 126 17.83 1.37 -0.73
N VAL A 127 16.71 2.06 -0.52
CA VAL A 127 16.39 3.37 -1.09
C VAL A 127 16.19 4.34 0.06
N ASP A 128 17.05 5.34 0.18
CA ASP A 128 16.94 6.42 1.17
C ASP A 128 16.39 7.67 0.49
N LEU A 129 15.20 8.11 0.89
CA LEU A 129 14.51 9.25 0.29
C LEU A 129 14.80 10.57 1.04
N GLY A 130 15.49 10.50 2.18
CA GLY A 130 15.68 11.68 3.01
C GLY A 130 14.36 12.28 3.49
N LEU A 131 14.14 13.57 3.21
CA LEU A 131 12.90 14.26 3.58
C LEU A 131 11.86 14.19 2.44
N VAL A 132 10.74 13.56 2.71
CA VAL A 132 9.57 13.55 1.83
C VAL A 132 8.63 14.67 2.28
N VAL A 133 8.51 15.71 1.45
CA VAL A 133 7.75 16.92 1.80
C VAL A 133 6.27 16.69 1.47
N LEU A 134 5.43 16.94 2.47
CA LEU A 134 3.97 16.85 2.36
C LEU A 134 3.37 18.23 2.07
N ALA A 135 2.31 18.25 1.28
CA ALA A 135 1.42 19.38 1.05
C ALA A 135 0.05 19.14 1.73
N PRO A 136 -0.75 20.17 1.99
CA PRO A 136 -2.11 20.00 2.46
C PRO A 136 -2.89 19.09 1.48
N TYR A 137 -3.67 18.15 2.04
CA TYR A 137 -4.50 17.27 1.22
C TYR A 137 -5.51 18.06 0.40
N THR A 138 -5.60 17.72 -0.87
CA THR A 138 -6.70 18.12 -1.75
C THR A 138 -7.34 16.88 -2.34
N ALA A 139 -8.63 16.96 -2.71
CA ALA A 139 -9.33 15.82 -3.31
C ALA A 139 -8.69 15.32 -4.64
N LEU A 140 -7.78 16.10 -5.22
CA LEU A 140 -7.01 15.72 -6.42
C LEU A 140 -5.62 15.14 -6.11
N ALA A 141 -5.21 15.16 -4.84
CA ALA A 141 -3.96 14.52 -4.45
C ALA A 141 -4.08 13.00 -4.62
N PHE A 142 -3.10 12.39 -5.29
CA PHE A 142 -3.10 10.96 -5.67
C PHE A 142 -4.29 10.54 -6.54
N ALA A 143 -4.89 11.47 -7.26
CA ALA A 143 -6.03 11.15 -8.10
C ALA A 143 -5.61 10.36 -9.33
N THR A 144 -6.30 9.25 -9.57
CA THR A 144 -6.37 8.64 -10.89
C THR A 144 -7.39 9.39 -11.72
N ARG A 145 -7.03 9.77 -12.94
CA ARG A 145 -7.88 10.56 -13.84
C ARG A 145 -8.41 9.69 -14.97
N TRP A 146 -9.68 9.93 -15.28
CA TRP A 146 -10.42 9.24 -16.33
C TRP A 146 -11.14 10.24 -17.23
N THR A 147 -11.33 9.88 -18.49
CA THR A 147 -12.24 10.58 -19.39
C THR A 147 -13.40 9.66 -19.73
N CYS A 148 -14.61 10.05 -19.37
CA CYS A 148 -15.85 9.29 -19.56
C CYS A 148 -16.77 10.04 -20.52
N GLY A 149 -16.74 9.67 -21.83
CA GLY A 149 -17.57 10.37 -22.82
C GLY A 149 -17.30 11.88 -22.95
N GLY A 150 -16.04 12.29 -22.71
CA GLY A 150 -15.63 13.71 -22.72
C GLY A 150 -15.67 14.39 -21.34
N GLU A 151 -16.31 13.80 -20.35
CA GLU A 151 -16.31 14.29 -18.96
C GLU A 151 -15.02 13.88 -18.25
N SER A 152 -14.42 14.79 -17.50
CA SER A 152 -13.25 14.52 -16.67
C SER A 152 -13.69 14.00 -15.30
N VAL A 153 -13.23 12.80 -14.96
CA VAL A 153 -13.53 12.13 -13.70
C VAL A 153 -12.23 11.82 -12.99
N SER A 154 -12.21 11.97 -11.67
CA SER A 154 -11.03 11.66 -10.88
C SER A 154 -11.40 10.90 -9.61
N VAL A 155 -10.59 9.91 -9.25
CA VAL A 155 -10.66 9.24 -7.96
C VAL A 155 -9.38 9.55 -7.21
N GLY A 156 -9.48 10.38 -6.18
CA GLY A 156 -8.38 10.65 -5.24
C GLY A 156 -8.51 9.73 -4.03
N TYR A 157 -7.40 9.12 -3.59
CA TYR A 157 -7.43 8.23 -2.42
C TYR A 157 -6.16 8.36 -1.58
N VAL A 158 -6.33 8.19 -0.26
CA VAL A 158 -5.25 8.09 0.72
C VAL A 158 -5.66 7.04 1.74
N GLY A 159 -4.86 5.99 1.88
CA GLY A 159 -5.22 4.86 2.72
C GLY A 159 -6.58 4.27 2.30
N ASP A 160 -7.48 4.13 3.25
CA ASP A 160 -8.83 3.57 3.02
C ASP A 160 -9.86 4.61 2.57
N GLN A 161 -9.47 5.88 2.47
CA GLN A 161 -10.38 6.96 2.06
C GLN A 161 -10.20 7.30 0.59
N ALA A 162 -11.30 7.36 -0.12
CA ALA A 162 -11.31 7.79 -1.50
C ALA A 162 -12.38 8.87 -1.73
N THR A 163 -12.14 9.72 -2.72
CA THR A 163 -13.07 10.76 -3.14
C THR A 163 -13.24 10.71 -4.65
N LEU A 164 -14.47 10.56 -5.10
CA LEU A 164 -14.84 10.63 -6.52
C LEU A 164 -15.22 12.06 -6.88
N LEU A 165 -14.61 12.57 -7.94
CA LEU A 165 -14.86 13.91 -8.49
C LEU A 165 -15.49 13.77 -9.86
N VAL A 166 -16.71 14.25 -10.05
CA VAL A 166 -17.47 14.21 -11.30
C VAL A 166 -18.18 15.55 -11.50
N GLY A 167 -17.94 16.25 -12.60
CA GLY A 167 -18.65 17.47 -12.94
C GLY A 167 -18.60 18.59 -11.89
N GLY A 168 -17.55 18.60 -11.05
CA GLY A 168 -17.39 19.54 -9.93
C GLY A 168 -17.96 19.05 -8.60
N ASP A 169 -18.72 17.95 -8.56
CA ASP A 169 -19.15 17.28 -7.34
C ASP A 169 -18.00 16.46 -6.72
N SER A 170 -17.89 16.50 -5.39
CA SER A 170 -16.90 15.76 -4.61
C SER A 170 -17.63 14.80 -3.67
N ILE A 171 -17.50 13.50 -3.92
CA ILE A 171 -18.27 12.46 -3.26
C ILE A 171 -17.36 11.49 -2.53
N PRO A 172 -17.52 11.30 -1.21
CA PRO A 172 -16.82 10.25 -0.49
C PRO A 172 -17.22 8.88 -1.02
N VAL A 173 -16.21 8.09 -1.38
CA VAL A 173 -16.39 6.71 -1.83
C VAL A 173 -15.51 5.78 -1.01
N GLN A 174 -15.87 4.51 -0.98
CA GLN A 174 -15.14 3.46 -0.28
C GLN A 174 -14.86 2.29 -1.22
N PRO A 175 -13.72 1.60 -1.06
CA PRO A 175 -13.46 0.40 -1.82
C PRO A 175 -14.41 -0.71 -1.40
N VAL A 176 -14.96 -1.42 -2.38
CA VAL A 176 -15.83 -2.60 -2.16
C VAL A 176 -15.25 -3.83 -2.87
N PRO A 177 -15.48 -5.04 -2.34
CA PRO A 177 -15.02 -6.27 -2.97
C PRO A 177 -15.54 -6.39 -4.40
N SER A 178 -14.66 -6.70 -5.35
CA SER A 178 -15.01 -7.00 -6.73
C SER A 178 -14.26 -8.23 -7.22
N ALA A 179 -14.83 -8.96 -8.18
CA ALA A 179 -14.21 -10.17 -8.74
C ALA A 179 -12.90 -9.86 -9.50
N SER A 180 -12.75 -8.66 -10.02
CA SER A 180 -11.54 -8.19 -10.70
C SER A 180 -11.54 -6.67 -10.77
N GLY A 181 -10.34 -6.05 -10.85
CA GLY A 181 -10.21 -4.59 -10.84
C GLY A 181 -10.48 -4.00 -9.45
N VAL A 182 -10.72 -2.70 -9.42
CA VAL A 182 -11.01 -1.94 -8.20
C VAL A 182 -12.34 -1.24 -8.36
N ARG A 183 -13.24 -1.41 -7.38
CA ARG A 183 -14.55 -0.77 -7.34
C ARG A 183 -14.65 0.13 -6.11
N TYR A 184 -15.06 1.36 -6.34
CA TYR A 184 -15.40 2.33 -5.31
C TYR A 184 -16.88 2.68 -5.40
N GLU A 185 -17.58 2.63 -4.27
CA GLU A 185 -18.99 3.02 -4.16
C GLU A 185 -19.15 4.21 -3.23
N ALA A 186 -20.09 5.11 -3.53
CA ALA A 186 -20.38 6.21 -2.66
C ALA A 186 -20.98 5.72 -1.34
N VAL A 187 -20.52 6.31 -0.23
CA VAL A 187 -20.89 5.87 1.13
C VAL A 187 -22.39 6.01 1.39
N LEU A 188 -23.04 7.01 0.78
CA LEU A 188 -24.45 7.34 1.00
C LEU A 188 -25.34 7.09 -0.23
N ASP A 189 -24.78 6.64 -1.35
CA ASP A 189 -25.50 6.48 -2.61
C ASP A 189 -24.91 5.29 -3.40
N PRO A 190 -25.44 4.07 -3.24
CA PRO A 190 -24.93 2.89 -3.90
C PRO A 190 -25.08 2.92 -5.43
N ASP A 191 -25.93 3.80 -5.97
CA ASP A 191 -26.10 4.02 -7.41
C ASP A 191 -25.03 4.99 -7.97
N THR A 192 -24.06 5.37 -7.13
CA THR A 192 -22.85 6.09 -7.54
C THR A 192 -21.62 5.22 -7.27
N PHE A 193 -20.98 4.77 -8.34
CA PHE A 193 -19.76 3.98 -8.25
C PHE A 193 -18.86 4.19 -9.46
N ILE A 194 -17.57 3.91 -9.28
CA ILE A 194 -16.61 3.72 -10.36
C ILE A 194 -15.93 2.36 -10.20
N TRP A 195 -15.90 1.57 -11.28
CA TRP A 195 -15.22 0.30 -11.32
C TRP A 195 -14.15 0.32 -12.42
N SER A 196 -12.88 0.19 -12.04
CA SER A 196 -11.75 0.25 -12.95
C SER A 196 -11.08 -1.11 -13.11
N LYS A 197 -10.61 -1.40 -14.33
CA LYS A 197 -9.81 -2.57 -14.67
C LYS A 197 -8.80 -2.21 -15.76
N GLY A 198 -7.52 -2.21 -15.38
CA GLY A 198 -6.46 -1.74 -16.26
C GLY A 198 -6.65 -0.26 -16.62
N ASN A 199 -6.69 0.06 -17.91
CA ASN A 199 -6.85 1.43 -18.42
C ASN A 199 -8.30 1.81 -18.75
N ARG A 200 -9.29 1.03 -18.33
CA ARG A 200 -10.71 1.25 -18.55
C ARG A 200 -11.46 1.32 -17.22
N ALA A 201 -12.52 2.11 -17.20
CA ALA A 201 -13.43 2.14 -16.07
C ALA A 201 -14.89 2.29 -16.52
N MET A 202 -15.81 1.87 -15.65
CA MET A 202 -17.25 2.13 -15.75
C MET A 202 -17.62 3.07 -14.63
N LEU A 203 -18.36 4.12 -14.96
CA LEU A 203 -18.89 5.10 -14.02
C LEU A 203 -20.41 5.08 -14.08
N GLU A 204 -21.03 4.90 -12.93
CA GLU A 204 -22.42 5.26 -12.69
C GLU A 204 -22.47 6.36 -11.63
N PHE A 205 -23.17 7.43 -11.92
CA PHE A 205 -23.23 8.61 -11.06
C PHE A 205 -24.68 9.02 -10.87
N ARG A 206 -25.18 8.86 -9.63
CA ARG A 206 -26.58 9.11 -9.25
C ARG A 206 -27.57 8.36 -10.17
N GLY A 207 -27.29 7.05 -10.41
CA GLY A 207 -28.11 6.19 -11.26
C GLY A 207 -28.00 6.46 -12.76
N ARG A 208 -27.08 7.35 -13.19
CA ARG A 208 -26.81 7.61 -14.61
C ARG A 208 -25.52 6.93 -15.02
N ALA A 209 -25.59 5.99 -15.95
CA ALA A 209 -24.41 5.39 -16.55
C ALA A 209 -23.73 6.38 -17.51
N TYR A 210 -22.42 6.48 -17.39
CA TYR A 210 -21.55 7.23 -18.30
C TYR A 210 -21.00 6.30 -19.39
N PRO A 211 -20.59 6.86 -20.55
CA PRO A 211 -19.81 6.09 -21.54
C PRO A 211 -18.54 5.52 -20.90
N GLU A 212 -18.03 4.43 -21.48
CA GLU A 212 -16.78 3.80 -20.99
C GLU A 212 -15.69 4.84 -20.77
N CYS A 213 -15.08 4.80 -19.60
CA CYS A 213 -14.02 5.71 -19.23
C CYS A 213 -12.66 5.16 -19.64
N THR A 214 -11.79 6.03 -20.13
CA THR A 214 -10.40 5.73 -20.42
C THR A 214 -9.47 6.45 -19.46
N HIS A 215 -8.42 5.76 -19.01
CA HIS A 215 -7.42 6.34 -18.10
C HIS A 215 -6.63 7.46 -18.80
N VAL A 216 -6.46 8.57 -18.11
CA VAL A 216 -5.60 9.67 -18.53
C VAL A 216 -4.25 9.51 -17.85
N ALA A 217 -3.24 9.09 -18.63
CA ALA A 217 -1.89 8.97 -18.10
C ALA A 217 -1.38 10.33 -17.61
N THR A 218 -0.84 10.37 -16.39
CA THR A 218 -0.13 11.57 -15.92
C THR A 218 1.17 11.69 -16.72
N PRO A 219 1.47 12.85 -17.36
CA PRO A 219 2.75 13.04 -18.02
C PRO A 219 3.88 12.77 -17.02
N ARG A 220 4.88 11.98 -17.43
CA ARG A 220 6.11 11.84 -16.64
C ARG A 220 6.80 13.20 -16.61
N PRO A 221 7.28 13.65 -15.44
CA PRO A 221 8.11 14.83 -15.34
C PRO A 221 9.45 14.64 -16.06
#